data_152e36410a851ec45b966fd61c7421ae
#
_entry.id   152e36410a851ec45b966fd61c7421ae
#
_cell.length_a   1.000
_cell.length_b   1.000
_cell.length_c   1.000
_cell.angle_alpha   90.00
_cell.angle_beta   90.00
_cell.angle_gamma   90.00
#
_symmetry.space_group_name_H-M   'P 1'
#
loop_
_entity.id
_entity.type
_entity.pdbx_description
1 polymer ?
#
loop_
_entity_poly.entity_id
_entity_poly.type
_entity_poly.pdbx_seq_one_letter_code
_entity_poly.pdbx_strand_id
1 'polypeptide(L)'
;GNVWSHVISLRREDAIRLGYDNSEAWRQLVMRHISDIAKNQKISLCNLKWYAAFHDTTHHPHIHLLVYSENTKEGFLTNEGINKIRSAFANDIFHDDLQSIYQEQTLSRDELKAVSKTEFESVVRKIQQGDFENPQLENFIRKLYSQLQNVKGKKVYGYLPQEVKETVNSIFSELAKDDNIRQLYEKWCSLESLKYKTYTQKEKELPPLVDNKVFQPVRNMIILSLIH
;
A
#
# COMPACT_ATOMS: atom_id res chain seq x y z
N GLY A 1 -11.25 -30.78 -21.41
CA GLY A 1 -10.34 -29.92 -20.63
C GLY A 1 -10.93 -28.53 -20.50
N ASN A 2 -10.50 -27.77 -19.53
CA ASN A 2 -10.97 -26.41 -19.29
C ASN A 2 -10.24 -25.46 -20.25
N VAL A 3 -11.00 -24.51 -20.83
CA VAL A 3 -10.49 -23.38 -21.59
C VAL A 3 -10.80 -22.12 -20.82
N TRP A 4 -9.78 -21.31 -20.59
CA TRP A 4 -9.90 -20.05 -19.86
C TRP A 4 -9.76 -18.88 -20.79
N SER A 5 -10.73 -17.97 -20.75
CA SER A 5 -10.67 -16.71 -21.50
C SER A 5 -10.35 -15.55 -20.55
N HIS A 6 -9.31 -14.80 -20.88
CA HIS A 6 -8.94 -13.57 -20.17
C HIS A 6 -9.11 -12.38 -21.11
N VAL A 7 -9.61 -11.28 -20.58
CA VAL A 7 -9.59 -9.99 -21.25
C VAL A 7 -8.66 -9.08 -20.49
N ILE A 8 -7.61 -8.60 -21.16
CA ILE A 8 -6.65 -7.65 -20.60
C ILE A 8 -6.79 -6.36 -21.40
N SER A 9 -7.18 -5.29 -20.71
CA SER A 9 -7.55 -4.02 -21.32
C SER A 9 -6.86 -2.86 -20.62
N LEU A 10 -6.49 -1.85 -21.40
CA LEU A 10 -5.99 -0.56 -20.92
C LEU A 10 -6.90 0.57 -21.40
N ARG A 11 -6.87 1.71 -20.72
CA ARG A 11 -7.40 2.94 -21.27
C ARG A 11 -6.55 3.37 -22.45
N ARG A 12 -7.15 4.02 -23.46
CA ARG A 12 -6.40 4.46 -24.65
C ARG A 12 -5.18 5.32 -24.29
N GLU A 13 -5.35 6.25 -23.39
CA GLU A 13 -4.29 7.16 -22.93
C GLU A 13 -3.10 6.38 -22.33
N ASP A 14 -3.37 5.39 -21.47
CA ASP A 14 -2.34 4.54 -20.87
C ASP A 14 -1.69 3.63 -21.91
N ALA A 15 -2.47 3.07 -22.84
CA ALA A 15 -1.92 2.22 -23.89
C ALA A 15 -0.93 2.97 -24.77
N ILE A 16 -1.26 4.20 -25.20
CA ILE A 16 -0.37 5.05 -25.99
C ILE A 16 0.87 5.42 -25.17
N ARG A 17 0.69 5.93 -23.95
CA ARG A 17 1.76 6.38 -23.08
C ARG A 17 2.76 5.27 -22.73
N LEU A 18 2.27 4.04 -22.54
CA LEU A 18 3.06 2.88 -22.14
C LEU A 18 3.49 2.00 -23.30
N GLY A 19 3.14 2.36 -24.55
CA GLY A 19 3.55 1.64 -25.75
C GLY A 19 2.77 0.36 -26.03
N TYR A 20 1.55 0.23 -25.49
CA TYR A 20 0.63 -0.91 -25.71
C TYR A 20 -0.46 -0.61 -26.73
N ASP A 21 -0.20 0.25 -27.70
CA ASP A 21 -1.10 0.60 -28.80
C ASP A 21 -0.94 -0.30 -30.04
N ASN A 22 -0.18 -1.38 -29.93
CA ASN A 22 0.11 -2.31 -31.01
C ASN A 22 0.13 -3.78 -30.53
N SER A 23 -0.14 -4.70 -31.45
CA SER A 23 -0.26 -6.14 -31.16
C SER A 23 1.03 -6.79 -30.67
N GLU A 24 2.21 -6.31 -31.11
CA GLU A 24 3.49 -6.90 -30.72
C GLU A 24 3.82 -6.61 -29.25
N ALA A 25 3.54 -5.40 -28.73
CA ALA A 25 3.71 -5.09 -27.33
C ALA A 25 2.87 -6.01 -26.42
N TRP A 26 1.61 -6.25 -26.81
CA TRP A 26 0.74 -7.21 -26.09
C TRP A 26 1.24 -8.65 -26.16
N ARG A 27 1.74 -9.06 -27.34
CA ARG A 27 2.34 -10.39 -27.49
C ARG A 27 3.54 -10.58 -26.57
N GLN A 28 4.44 -9.60 -26.51
CA GLN A 28 5.60 -9.62 -25.63
C GLN A 28 5.20 -9.65 -24.17
N LEU A 29 4.17 -8.89 -23.77
CA LEU A 29 3.64 -8.91 -22.42
C LEU A 29 3.14 -10.30 -22.02
N VAL A 30 2.33 -10.95 -22.87
CA VAL A 30 1.86 -12.31 -22.60
C VAL A 30 3.02 -13.29 -22.50
N MET A 31 4.01 -13.20 -23.39
CA MET A 31 5.19 -14.07 -23.38
C MET A 31 5.99 -13.95 -22.08
N ARG A 32 6.16 -12.75 -21.55
CA ARG A 32 6.83 -12.54 -20.26
C ARG A 32 6.10 -13.19 -19.09
N HIS A 33 4.76 -13.25 -19.14
CA HIS A 33 3.91 -13.75 -18.07
C HIS A 33 3.34 -15.15 -18.30
N ILE A 34 3.76 -15.86 -19.34
CA ILE A 34 3.22 -17.18 -19.65
C ILE A 34 3.46 -18.19 -18.53
N SER A 35 4.58 -18.08 -17.82
CA SER A 35 4.89 -18.93 -16.67
C SER A 35 4.01 -18.61 -15.45
N ASP A 36 3.67 -17.33 -15.24
CA ASP A 36 2.75 -16.92 -14.19
C ASP A 36 1.33 -17.43 -14.46
N ILE A 37 0.90 -17.35 -15.73
CA ILE A 37 -0.38 -17.88 -16.18
C ILE A 37 -0.42 -19.40 -15.94
N ALA A 38 0.58 -20.13 -16.43
CA ALA A 38 0.69 -21.58 -16.28
C ALA A 38 0.60 -22.01 -14.80
N LYS A 39 1.42 -21.38 -13.95
CA LYS A 39 1.46 -21.66 -12.51
C LYS A 39 0.13 -21.42 -11.82
N ASN A 40 -0.52 -20.29 -12.10
CA ASN A 40 -1.76 -19.90 -11.41
C ASN A 40 -2.99 -20.64 -11.97
N GLN A 41 -2.91 -21.15 -13.20
CA GLN A 41 -3.92 -22.04 -13.80
C GLN A 41 -3.64 -23.52 -13.57
N LYS A 42 -2.55 -23.87 -12.87
CA LYS A 42 -2.12 -25.24 -12.62
C LYS A 42 -1.98 -26.07 -13.91
N ILE A 43 -1.30 -25.46 -14.88
CA ILE A 43 -0.97 -26.08 -16.16
C ILE A 43 0.54 -26.23 -16.26
N SER A 44 1.02 -27.40 -16.63
CA SER A 44 2.44 -27.62 -16.95
C SER A 44 2.80 -26.85 -18.22
N LEU A 45 3.95 -26.15 -18.21
CA LEU A 45 4.36 -25.33 -19.36
C LEU A 45 4.42 -26.09 -20.69
N CYS A 46 4.82 -27.37 -20.64
CA CYS A 46 4.87 -28.22 -21.84
C CYS A 46 3.48 -28.53 -22.42
N ASN A 47 2.43 -28.49 -21.61
CA ASN A 47 1.05 -28.78 -22.02
C ASN A 47 0.25 -27.50 -22.28
N LEU A 48 0.81 -26.33 -21.94
CA LEU A 48 0.10 -25.07 -22.10
C LEU A 48 0.04 -24.62 -23.55
N LYS A 49 -1.17 -24.31 -24.00
CA LYS A 49 -1.46 -23.65 -25.29
C LYS A 49 -2.19 -22.34 -25.04
N TRP A 50 -1.87 -21.35 -25.83
CA TRP A 50 -2.54 -20.07 -25.77
C TRP A 50 -2.67 -19.41 -27.13
N TYR A 51 -3.73 -18.62 -27.27
CA TYR A 51 -4.00 -17.77 -28.43
C TYR A 51 -4.42 -16.40 -27.93
N ALA A 52 -4.00 -15.35 -28.63
CA ALA A 52 -4.40 -14.00 -28.30
C ALA A 52 -4.85 -13.25 -29.55
N ALA A 53 -5.93 -12.48 -29.43
CA ALA A 53 -6.39 -11.56 -30.44
C ALA A 53 -6.35 -10.14 -29.87
N PHE A 54 -5.65 -9.24 -30.57
CA PHE A 54 -5.59 -7.83 -30.24
C PHE A 54 -6.74 -7.08 -30.91
N HIS A 55 -7.43 -6.26 -30.13
CA HIS A 55 -8.51 -5.40 -30.57
C HIS A 55 -8.16 -3.94 -30.29
N ASP A 56 -7.88 -3.20 -31.35
CA ASP A 56 -7.58 -1.77 -31.27
C ASP A 56 -8.89 -0.96 -31.31
N THR A 57 -9.59 -0.94 -30.18
CA THR A 57 -10.83 -0.15 -30.04
C THR A 57 -10.53 1.27 -29.57
N THR A 58 -11.39 2.22 -29.92
CA THR A 58 -11.17 3.67 -29.69
C THR A 58 -10.87 4.03 -28.24
N HIS A 59 -11.55 3.39 -27.29
CA HIS A 59 -11.46 3.77 -25.87
C HIS A 59 -10.60 2.81 -25.03
N HIS A 60 -10.63 1.51 -25.35
CA HIS A 60 -10.03 0.46 -24.56
C HIS A 60 -9.35 -0.58 -25.45
N PRO A 61 -8.12 -0.34 -25.94
CA PRO A 61 -7.35 -1.38 -26.60
C PRO A 61 -7.17 -2.55 -25.63
N HIS A 62 -7.39 -3.77 -26.15
CA HIS A 62 -7.39 -4.96 -25.31
C HIS A 62 -7.02 -6.21 -26.11
N ILE A 63 -6.64 -7.25 -25.37
CA ILE A 63 -6.48 -8.58 -25.91
C ILE A 63 -7.51 -9.54 -25.31
N HIS A 64 -8.02 -10.44 -26.14
CA HIS A 64 -8.64 -11.67 -25.72
C HIS A 64 -7.58 -12.77 -25.72
N LEU A 65 -7.31 -13.33 -24.56
CA LEU A 65 -6.32 -14.37 -24.36
C LEU A 65 -7.02 -15.67 -23.97
N LEU A 66 -6.97 -16.67 -24.84
CA LEU A 66 -7.44 -18.02 -24.57
C LEU A 66 -6.28 -18.89 -24.08
N VAL A 67 -6.46 -19.59 -22.98
CA VAL A 67 -5.45 -20.48 -22.39
C VAL A 67 -6.08 -21.82 -22.06
N TYR A 68 -5.43 -22.92 -22.46
CA TYR A 68 -5.84 -24.26 -22.09
C TYR A 68 -4.65 -25.21 -22.00
N SER A 69 -4.88 -26.39 -21.42
CA SER A 69 -3.91 -27.48 -21.40
C SER A 69 -4.27 -28.57 -22.40
N GLU A 70 -3.27 -29.14 -23.08
CA GLU A 70 -3.45 -30.37 -23.85
C GLU A 70 -3.76 -31.57 -22.95
N ASN A 71 -3.34 -31.50 -21.67
CA ASN A 71 -3.72 -32.50 -20.67
C ASN A 71 -5.07 -32.14 -20.02
N THR A 72 -6.07 -32.94 -20.24
CA THR A 72 -7.44 -32.73 -19.74
C THR A 72 -7.58 -32.75 -18.22
N LYS A 73 -6.55 -33.20 -17.48
CA LYS A 73 -6.50 -33.23 -16.00
C LYS A 73 -5.93 -31.97 -15.40
N GLU A 74 -5.48 -31.02 -16.21
CA GLU A 74 -4.92 -29.73 -15.81
C GLU A 74 -5.90 -28.59 -16.10
N GLY A 75 -5.54 -27.37 -15.71
CA GLY A 75 -6.31 -26.17 -16.04
C GLY A 75 -7.35 -25.81 -14.98
N PHE A 76 -6.92 -25.57 -13.73
CA PHE A 76 -7.78 -25.13 -12.61
C PHE A 76 -7.40 -23.72 -12.19
N LEU A 77 -8.31 -22.79 -12.29
CA LEU A 77 -8.14 -21.41 -11.93
C LEU A 77 -8.99 -21.03 -10.72
N THR A 78 -8.36 -20.48 -9.71
CA THR A 78 -9.01 -19.98 -8.49
C THR A 78 -9.09 -18.44 -8.53
N ASN A 79 -9.96 -17.84 -7.69
CA ASN A 79 -10.00 -16.38 -7.53
C ASN A 79 -8.65 -15.80 -7.10
N GLU A 80 -7.89 -16.50 -6.26
CA GLU A 80 -6.53 -16.14 -5.90
C GLU A 80 -5.59 -16.15 -7.10
N GLY A 81 -5.70 -17.19 -7.95
CA GLY A 81 -4.93 -17.29 -9.20
C GLY A 81 -5.25 -16.15 -10.17
N ILE A 82 -6.53 -15.79 -10.32
CA ILE A 82 -6.94 -14.63 -11.12
C ILE A 82 -6.28 -13.35 -10.60
N ASN A 83 -6.31 -13.12 -9.29
CA ASN A 83 -5.73 -11.93 -8.68
C ASN A 83 -4.20 -11.89 -8.84
N LYS A 84 -3.52 -13.04 -8.75
CA LYS A 84 -2.07 -13.13 -8.97
C LYS A 84 -1.69 -12.82 -10.42
N ILE A 85 -2.42 -13.37 -11.39
CA ILE A 85 -2.22 -13.06 -12.82
C ILE A 85 -2.44 -11.57 -13.06
N ARG A 86 -3.57 -11.01 -12.58
CA ARG A 86 -3.86 -9.57 -12.71
C ARG A 86 -2.74 -8.71 -12.13
N SER A 87 -2.28 -9.03 -10.93
CA SER A 87 -1.20 -8.29 -10.26
C SER A 87 0.12 -8.37 -11.02
N ALA A 88 0.46 -9.53 -11.59
CA ALA A 88 1.68 -9.70 -12.38
C ALA A 88 1.67 -8.79 -13.62
N PHE A 89 0.57 -8.80 -14.38
CA PHE A 89 0.40 -7.93 -15.54
C PHE A 89 0.40 -6.44 -15.17
N ALA A 90 -0.35 -6.05 -14.12
CA ALA A 90 -0.40 -4.66 -13.69
C ALA A 90 0.97 -4.14 -13.23
N ASN A 91 1.72 -4.95 -12.49
CA ASN A 91 3.07 -4.60 -12.04
C ASN A 91 4.06 -4.41 -13.21
N ASP A 92 3.95 -5.21 -14.26
CA ASP A 92 4.80 -5.07 -15.45
C ASP A 92 4.39 -3.81 -16.25
N ILE A 93 3.11 -3.69 -16.58
CA ILE A 93 2.58 -2.58 -17.40
C ILE A 93 2.85 -1.22 -16.76
N PHE A 94 2.63 -1.09 -15.45
CA PHE A 94 2.74 0.16 -14.69
C PHE A 94 3.99 0.21 -13.80
N HIS A 95 5.04 -0.52 -14.18
CA HIS A 95 6.24 -0.66 -13.34
C HIS A 95 6.81 0.69 -12.88
N ASP A 96 7.05 1.60 -13.80
CA ASP A 96 7.67 2.89 -13.51
C ASP A 96 6.74 3.81 -12.71
N ASP A 97 5.45 3.81 -13.03
CA ASP A 97 4.43 4.56 -12.29
C ASP A 97 4.34 4.08 -10.84
N LEU A 98 4.31 2.76 -10.63
CA LEU A 98 4.25 2.16 -9.31
C LEU A 98 5.53 2.42 -8.51
N GLN A 99 6.69 2.35 -9.16
CA GLN A 99 7.97 2.65 -8.51
C GLN A 99 8.01 4.10 -8.00
N SER A 100 7.59 5.06 -8.82
CA SER A 100 7.48 6.45 -8.42
C SER A 100 6.53 6.65 -7.24
N ILE A 101 5.35 6.02 -7.28
CA ILE A 101 4.38 6.07 -6.18
C ILE A 101 4.97 5.50 -4.89
N TYR A 102 5.67 4.37 -4.93
CA TYR A 102 6.30 3.76 -3.74
C TYR A 102 7.39 4.66 -3.15
N GLN A 103 8.19 5.32 -4.00
CA GLN A 103 9.21 6.28 -3.54
C GLN A 103 8.55 7.47 -2.84
N GLU A 104 7.55 8.10 -3.45
CA GLU A 104 6.84 9.23 -2.86
C GLU A 104 6.08 8.85 -1.57
N GLN A 105 5.48 7.66 -1.51
CA GLN A 105 4.86 7.16 -0.27
C GLN A 105 5.89 7.00 0.86
N THR A 106 7.08 6.51 0.53
CA THR A 106 8.17 6.35 1.51
C THR A 106 8.61 7.71 2.03
N LEU A 107 8.84 8.66 1.14
CA LEU A 107 9.22 10.03 1.50
C LEU A 107 8.15 10.69 2.38
N SER A 108 6.87 10.64 1.98
CA SER A 108 5.76 11.22 2.76
C SER A 108 5.63 10.60 4.15
N ARG A 109 5.82 9.28 4.26
CA ARG A 109 5.80 8.59 5.55
C ARG A 109 6.97 9.03 6.46
N ASP A 110 8.17 9.12 5.90
CA ASP A 110 9.37 9.45 6.66
C ASP A 110 9.36 10.93 7.07
N GLU A 111 8.85 11.81 6.21
CA GLU A 111 8.63 13.23 6.51
C GLU A 111 7.56 13.40 7.60
N LEU A 112 6.42 12.70 7.51
CA LEU A 112 5.39 12.74 8.55
C LEU A 112 5.97 12.32 9.91
N LYS A 113 6.79 11.27 9.95
CA LYS A 113 7.45 10.83 11.18
C LYS A 113 8.40 11.90 11.72
N ALA A 114 9.18 12.57 10.85
CA ALA A 114 10.11 13.62 11.24
C ALA A 114 9.38 14.86 11.77
N VAL A 115 8.33 15.32 11.09
CA VAL A 115 7.49 16.44 11.53
C VAL A 115 6.82 16.09 12.86
N SER A 116 6.22 14.91 12.98
CA SER A 116 5.62 14.46 14.24
C SER A 116 6.61 14.44 15.40
N LYS A 117 7.88 14.08 15.14
CA LYS A 117 8.94 14.12 16.16
C LYS A 117 9.24 15.55 16.61
N THR A 118 9.43 16.46 15.65
CA THR A 118 9.73 17.87 15.93
C THR A 118 8.60 18.52 16.72
N GLU A 119 7.35 18.29 16.32
CA GLU A 119 6.18 18.81 17.03
C GLU A 119 6.07 18.24 18.44
N PHE A 120 6.24 16.93 18.61
CA PHE A 120 6.21 16.29 19.90
C PHE A 120 7.31 16.80 20.85
N GLU A 121 8.54 16.92 20.37
CA GLU A 121 9.66 17.48 21.15
C GLU A 121 9.44 18.95 21.52
N SER A 122 8.81 19.74 20.63
CA SER A 122 8.40 21.11 20.91
C SER A 122 7.38 21.17 22.05
N VAL A 123 6.36 20.31 22.00
CA VAL A 123 5.34 20.20 23.04
C VAL A 123 5.97 19.83 24.39
N VAL A 124 6.83 18.80 24.43
CA VAL A 124 7.52 18.38 25.65
C VAL A 124 8.35 19.53 26.25
N ARG A 125 9.06 20.29 25.41
CA ARG A 125 9.86 21.44 25.81
C ARG A 125 9.00 22.56 26.42
N LYS A 126 7.87 22.90 25.78
CA LYS A 126 6.92 23.90 26.30
C LYS A 126 6.32 23.49 27.64
N ILE A 127 5.99 22.21 27.81
CA ILE A 127 5.52 21.67 29.10
C ILE A 127 6.59 21.84 30.18
N GLN A 128 7.86 21.56 29.88
CA GLN A 128 8.98 21.73 30.82
C GLN A 128 9.20 23.20 31.20
N GLN A 129 8.92 24.14 30.32
CA GLN A 129 9.04 25.58 30.53
C GLN A 129 7.79 26.17 31.21
N GLY A 130 6.72 25.41 31.37
CA GLY A 130 5.44 25.90 31.94
C GLY A 130 4.66 26.79 30.96
N ASP A 131 4.95 26.76 29.67
CA ASP A 131 4.37 27.60 28.63
C ASP A 131 3.55 26.75 27.63
N PHE A 132 2.70 25.86 28.15
CA PHE A 132 1.90 24.98 27.33
C PHE A 132 0.41 25.06 27.67
N GLU A 133 -0.41 25.44 26.68
CA GLU A 133 -1.82 25.78 26.87
C GLU A 133 -2.82 24.60 26.70
N ASN A 134 -2.35 23.38 26.36
CA ASN A 134 -3.24 22.22 26.21
C ASN A 134 -3.10 21.26 27.41
N PRO A 135 -3.90 21.44 28.50
CA PRO A 135 -3.80 20.62 29.71
C PRO A 135 -4.09 19.14 29.47
N GLN A 136 -4.91 18.81 28.48
CA GLN A 136 -5.28 17.43 28.16
C GLN A 136 -4.06 16.67 27.59
N LEU A 137 -3.36 17.27 26.63
CA LEU A 137 -2.18 16.66 26.03
C LEU A 137 -1.04 16.57 27.04
N GLU A 138 -0.85 17.62 27.87
CA GLU A 138 0.11 17.59 28.95
C GLU A 138 -0.14 16.42 29.93
N ASN A 139 -1.41 16.22 30.31
CA ASN A 139 -1.80 15.12 31.19
C ASN A 139 -1.50 13.74 30.57
N PHE A 140 -1.79 13.55 29.29
CA PHE A 140 -1.45 12.32 28.57
C PHE A 140 0.06 12.07 28.55
N ILE A 141 0.88 13.10 28.32
CA ILE A 141 2.35 12.99 28.28
C ILE A 141 2.88 12.64 29.68
N ARG A 142 2.42 13.32 30.74
CA ARG A 142 2.81 13.01 32.13
C ARG A 142 2.38 11.59 32.54
N LYS A 143 1.15 11.17 32.15
CA LYS A 143 0.65 9.82 32.39
C LYS A 143 1.53 8.79 31.68
N LEU A 144 1.83 8.98 30.41
CA LEU A 144 2.67 8.06 29.62
C LEU A 144 4.07 7.95 30.24
N TYR A 145 4.69 9.07 30.64
CA TYR A 145 5.98 9.05 31.28
C TYR A 145 5.98 8.19 32.56
N SER A 146 5.00 8.38 33.43
CA SER A 146 4.83 7.58 34.65
C SER A 146 4.60 6.09 34.34
N GLN A 147 3.75 5.78 33.37
CA GLN A 147 3.48 4.40 32.93
C GLN A 147 4.75 3.72 32.43
N LEU A 148 5.55 4.42 31.59
CA LEU A 148 6.78 3.87 31.03
C LEU A 148 7.87 3.58 32.10
N GLN A 149 7.89 4.29 33.25
CA GLN A 149 8.79 3.96 34.36
C GLN A 149 8.46 2.60 34.97
N ASN A 150 7.18 2.20 34.95
CA ASN A 150 6.71 0.96 35.56
C ASN A 150 6.72 -0.23 34.56
N VAL A 151 6.92 -0.01 33.28
CA VAL A 151 6.98 -1.08 32.29
C VAL A 151 8.30 -1.83 32.39
N LYS A 152 8.21 -3.14 32.68
CA LYS A 152 9.34 -4.06 32.62
C LYS A 152 9.51 -4.63 31.22
N GLY A 153 10.72 -4.61 30.66
CA GLY A 153 11.03 -5.19 29.37
C GLY A 153 11.08 -4.17 28.23
N LYS A 154 10.74 -4.60 27.00
CA LYS A 154 10.88 -3.79 25.78
C LYS A 154 9.84 -2.67 25.72
N LYS A 155 10.30 -1.42 25.76
CA LYS A 155 9.47 -0.22 25.61
C LYS A 155 9.22 0.11 24.13
N VAL A 156 8.57 -0.80 23.42
CA VAL A 156 8.17 -0.68 22.01
C VAL A 156 6.67 -0.91 21.93
N TYR A 157 5.95 -0.10 21.17
CA TYR A 157 4.48 -0.06 21.13
C TYR A 157 3.83 -1.45 21.08
N GLY A 158 4.34 -2.36 20.24
CA GLY A 158 3.80 -3.71 20.10
C GLY A 158 3.80 -4.54 21.39
N TYR A 159 4.75 -4.29 22.30
CA TYR A 159 4.95 -5.04 23.54
C TYR A 159 4.37 -4.37 24.78
N LEU A 160 3.84 -3.17 24.65
CA LEU A 160 3.27 -2.42 25.78
C LEU A 160 1.92 -3.00 26.23
N PRO A 161 1.57 -2.86 27.53
CA PRO A 161 0.23 -3.12 28.02
C PRO A 161 -0.82 -2.26 27.29
N GLN A 162 -2.06 -2.75 27.25
CA GLN A 162 -3.14 -2.10 26.51
C GLN A 162 -3.40 -0.66 26.99
N GLU A 163 -3.39 -0.44 28.31
CA GLU A 163 -3.58 0.90 28.90
C GLU A 163 -2.51 1.90 28.45
N VAL A 164 -1.25 1.46 28.33
CA VAL A 164 -0.15 2.30 27.84
C VAL A 164 -0.31 2.59 26.35
N LYS A 165 -0.73 1.60 25.56
CA LYS A 165 -1.05 1.79 24.13
C LYS A 165 -2.14 2.83 23.91
N GLU A 166 -3.18 2.82 24.74
CA GLU A 166 -4.27 3.79 24.70
C GLU A 166 -3.76 5.21 24.98
N THR A 167 -2.89 5.38 25.96
CA THR A 167 -2.27 6.67 26.25
C THR A 167 -1.40 7.15 25.07
N VAL A 168 -0.59 6.26 24.47
CA VAL A 168 0.20 6.59 23.26
C VAL A 168 -0.71 6.98 22.09
N ASN A 169 -1.82 6.27 21.87
CA ASN A 169 -2.77 6.58 20.82
C ASN A 169 -3.47 7.92 21.06
N SER A 170 -3.79 8.27 22.30
CA SER A 170 -4.36 9.56 22.65
C SER A 170 -3.40 10.72 22.33
N ILE A 171 -2.12 10.57 22.65
CA ILE A 171 -1.08 11.54 22.27
C ILE A 171 -0.96 11.63 20.74
N PHE A 172 -0.93 10.50 20.04
CA PHE A 172 -0.84 10.50 18.58
C PHE A 172 -2.07 11.15 17.93
N SER A 173 -3.28 10.94 18.50
CA SER A 173 -4.49 11.60 18.05
C SER A 173 -4.44 13.13 18.19
N GLU A 174 -3.82 13.65 19.25
CA GLU A 174 -3.61 15.08 19.41
C GLU A 174 -2.59 15.64 18.38
N LEU A 175 -1.47 14.94 18.19
CA LEU A 175 -0.49 15.32 17.16
C LEU A 175 -1.07 15.28 15.75
N ALA A 176 -1.97 14.34 15.46
CA ALA A 176 -2.63 14.20 14.16
C ALA A 176 -3.58 15.38 13.82
N LYS A 177 -3.88 16.26 14.77
CA LYS A 177 -4.63 17.48 14.53
C LYS A 177 -3.78 18.61 13.93
N ASP A 178 -2.47 18.50 13.98
CA ASP A 178 -1.55 19.44 13.34
C ASP A 178 -1.77 19.44 11.82
N ASP A 179 -1.84 20.65 11.23
CA ASP A 179 -2.15 20.83 9.81
C ASP A 179 -1.09 20.22 8.89
N ASN A 180 0.19 20.29 9.25
CA ASN A 180 1.26 19.74 8.44
C ASN A 180 1.22 18.20 8.46
N ILE A 181 1.00 17.61 9.64
CA ILE A 181 0.86 16.15 9.80
C ILE A 181 -0.34 15.65 9.01
N ARG A 182 -1.47 16.37 9.08
CA ARG A 182 -2.69 16.03 8.34
C ARG A 182 -2.46 16.07 6.82
N GLN A 183 -1.86 17.15 6.29
CA GLN A 183 -1.57 17.28 4.86
C GLN A 183 -0.63 16.19 4.34
N LEU A 184 0.39 15.82 5.10
CA LEU A 184 1.31 14.72 4.76
C LEU A 184 0.57 13.37 4.72
N TYR A 185 -0.37 13.14 5.64
CA TYR A 185 -1.19 11.94 5.63
C TYR A 185 -2.15 11.91 4.44
N GLU A 186 -2.81 13.02 4.12
CA GLU A 186 -3.70 13.16 2.96
C GLU A 186 -2.93 12.90 1.65
N LYS A 187 -1.70 13.43 1.54
CA LYS A 187 -0.81 13.15 0.40
C LYS A 187 -0.52 11.64 0.29
N TRP A 188 -0.15 11.00 1.41
CA TRP A 188 0.09 9.56 1.44
C TRP A 188 -1.16 8.75 1.05
N CYS A 189 -2.33 9.13 1.53
CA CYS A 189 -3.61 8.51 1.18
C CYS A 189 -3.94 8.65 -0.31
N SER A 190 -3.66 9.80 -0.91
CA SER A 190 -3.85 10.04 -2.34
C SER A 190 -2.96 9.11 -3.17
N LEU A 191 -1.70 8.92 -2.78
CA LEU A 191 -0.77 8.00 -3.42
C LEU A 191 -1.21 6.53 -3.25
N GLU A 192 -1.71 6.15 -2.07
CA GLU A 192 -2.25 4.79 -1.83
C GLU A 192 -3.47 4.52 -2.71
N SER A 193 -4.36 5.51 -2.85
CA SER A 193 -5.53 5.43 -3.72
C SER A 193 -5.13 5.32 -5.19
N LEU A 194 -4.13 6.08 -5.63
CA LEU A 194 -3.60 6.01 -6.99
C LEU A 194 -3.01 4.64 -7.29
N LYS A 195 -2.19 4.12 -6.39
CA LYS A 195 -1.66 2.76 -6.45
C LYS A 195 -2.78 1.71 -6.56
N TYR A 196 -3.81 1.84 -5.72
CA TYR A 196 -4.90 0.88 -5.72
C TYR A 196 -5.70 0.90 -7.03
N LYS A 197 -5.91 2.08 -7.63
CA LYS A 197 -6.58 2.25 -8.94
C LYS A 197 -5.83 1.57 -10.10
N THR A 198 -4.53 1.32 -9.97
CA THR A 198 -3.74 0.55 -10.95
C THR A 198 -4.21 -0.91 -11.04
N TYR A 199 -4.70 -1.48 -9.93
CA TYR A 199 -5.09 -2.89 -9.86
C TYR A 199 -6.60 -3.12 -9.98
N THR A 200 -7.42 -2.11 -9.67
CA THR A 200 -8.88 -2.26 -9.63
C THR A 200 -9.59 -0.91 -9.81
N GLN A 201 -10.81 -0.97 -10.30
CA GLN A 201 -11.68 0.21 -10.37
C GLN A 201 -12.44 0.48 -9.06
N LYS A 202 -12.30 -0.38 -8.06
CA LYS A 202 -12.95 -0.19 -6.75
C LYS A 202 -12.18 0.84 -5.93
N GLU A 203 -12.89 1.65 -5.20
CA GLU A 203 -12.30 2.54 -4.21
C GLU A 203 -11.97 1.74 -2.93
N LYS A 204 -10.89 2.17 -2.27
CA LYS A 204 -10.45 1.60 -1.00
C LYS A 204 -10.57 2.69 0.06
N GLU A 205 -11.41 2.46 1.05
CA GLU A 205 -11.41 3.29 2.24
C GLU A 205 -10.11 3.07 3.03
N LEU A 206 -9.44 4.16 3.35
CA LEU A 206 -8.24 4.15 4.16
C LEU A 206 -8.58 4.53 5.59
N PRO A 207 -7.98 3.86 6.59
CA PRO A 207 -8.26 4.16 7.98
C PRO A 207 -7.74 5.55 8.35
N PRO A 208 -8.22 6.17 9.44
CA PRO A 208 -7.62 7.36 10.00
C PRO A 208 -6.13 7.15 10.31
N LEU A 209 -5.33 8.25 10.33
CA LEU A 209 -3.89 8.20 10.55
C LEU A 209 -3.50 7.35 11.78
N VAL A 210 -4.21 7.55 12.89
CA VAL A 210 -3.92 6.86 14.15
C VAL A 210 -4.15 5.35 14.07
N ASP A 211 -5.07 4.89 13.23
CA ASP A 211 -5.37 3.47 13.06
C ASP A 211 -4.54 2.80 11.97
N ASN A 212 -3.85 3.60 11.16
CA ASN A 212 -3.05 3.10 10.07
C ASN A 212 -1.75 2.47 10.57
N LYS A 213 -1.61 1.15 10.38
CA LYS A 213 -0.44 0.37 10.81
C LYS A 213 0.88 0.83 10.17
N VAL A 214 0.84 1.44 8.99
CA VAL A 214 2.02 1.98 8.28
C VAL A 214 2.70 3.07 9.13
N PHE A 215 1.92 3.81 9.94
CA PHE A 215 2.40 4.88 10.80
C PHE A 215 2.69 4.46 12.25
N GLN A 216 2.73 3.16 12.53
CA GLN A 216 3.18 2.64 13.84
C GLN A 216 4.57 3.17 14.27
N PRO A 217 5.53 3.46 13.39
CA PRO A 217 6.79 4.12 13.75
C PRO A 217 6.63 5.45 14.50
N VAL A 218 5.54 6.22 14.27
CA VAL A 218 5.25 7.45 15.02
C VAL A 218 4.95 7.13 16.49
N ARG A 219 4.19 6.08 16.78
CA ARG A 219 3.93 5.63 18.16
C ARG A 219 5.21 5.24 18.88
N ASN A 220 6.11 4.54 18.20
CA ASN A 220 7.41 4.19 18.76
C ASN A 220 8.27 5.44 19.00
N MET A 221 8.21 6.42 18.12
CA MET A 221 8.90 7.71 18.29
C MET A 221 8.41 8.44 19.54
N ILE A 222 7.09 8.54 19.79
CA ILE A 222 6.51 9.14 20.99
C ILE A 222 7.07 8.47 22.27
N ILE A 223 7.13 7.14 22.28
CA ILE A 223 7.64 6.37 23.40
C ILE A 223 9.14 6.68 23.63
N LEU A 224 9.93 6.62 22.55
CA LEU A 224 11.38 6.80 22.63
C LEU A 224 11.76 8.23 23.05
N SER A 225 11.02 9.24 22.63
CA SER A 225 11.27 10.64 23.01
C SER A 225 11.01 10.93 24.51
N LEU A 226 10.32 10.04 25.22
CA LEU A 226 10.08 10.20 26.67
C LEU A 226 11.02 9.37 27.55
N ILE A 227 11.77 8.44 26.99
CA ILE A 227 12.71 7.60 27.75
C ILE A 227 14.17 8.02 27.57
N HIS A 228 14.45 8.91 26.65
CA HIS A 228 15.76 9.52 26.41
C HIS A 228 15.73 11.00 26.78
#